data_9246e4d7dd0786aedc70d234f6e13f28
#
_entry.id   9246e4d7dd0786aedc70d234f6e13f28
#
_cell.length_a   1.000
_cell.length_b   1.000
_cell.length_c   1.000
_cell.angle_alpha   90.00
_cell.angle_beta   90.00
_cell.angle_gamma   90.00
#
_symmetry.space_group_name_H-M   'P 1'
#
loop_
_entity.id
_entity.type
_entity.pdbx_description
1 polymer ?
#
loop_
_entity_poly.entity_id
_entity_poly.type
_entity_poly.pdbx_seq_one_letter_code
_entity_poly.pdbx_strand_id
1 'polypeptide(L)'
;MSAKSSVFNHLPIHLRGEVIQIGAVKLREDWTPAEEFQIDIKPVYFRKMHYKVKKLTGIDSARLANAPGFREAFARFREFCGDDCTFLTWGYDDKGILEQNIIIHDEDWDWITGWINLQVIYNMQTEGDNNQKALSTAMEHFGIEQTRVAHDALGDAYNTALVCSRLDMESGLQGYNAAITKLSTKAQKPRGEGQEGPEPLEHLSFTSYINRNAAFADEALTDIKCPSCGCSMETQRWVNQGDRRYMTIATCPEHGNFLARVKLRQNEEELWDANRILYAADEAMVEFYNTKSVQCRKRSRRRKRKKSGETKTQE
;
A
#
# COMPACT_ATOMS: atom_id res chain seq x y z
N MET A 1 8.66 19.61 -1.34
CA MET A 1 9.47 20.08 -0.19
C MET A 1 9.97 18.86 0.54
N SER A 2 11.23 18.85 0.93
CA SER A 2 11.86 17.80 1.70
C SER A 2 11.09 17.58 3.01
N ALA A 3 10.79 16.32 3.34
CA ALA A 3 10.20 15.89 4.62
C ALA A 3 11.20 16.01 5.79
N LYS A 4 11.87 17.15 5.89
CA LYS A 4 12.73 17.52 7.01
C LYS A 4 11.99 18.46 7.97
N SER A 5 10.72 18.18 8.26
CA SER A 5 10.10 18.79 9.41
C SER A 5 10.43 17.90 10.60
N SER A 6 11.02 18.48 11.63
CA SER A 6 11.37 17.83 12.90
C SER A 6 10.22 17.05 13.54
N VAL A 7 8.99 17.31 13.14
CA VAL A 7 7.77 16.65 13.63
C VAL A 7 7.69 15.19 13.20
N PHE A 8 8.10 14.84 11.96
CA PHE A 8 8.05 13.45 11.49
C PHE A 8 9.10 12.55 12.16
N ASN A 9 10.22 13.13 12.63
CA ASN A 9 11.28 12.37 13.30
C ASN A 9 10.89 11.92 14.73
N HIS A 10 9.77 12.40 15.26
CA HIS A 10 9.29 12.08 16.61
C HIS A 10 8.06 11.16 16.60
N LEU A 11 7.56 10.76 15.43
CA LEU A 11 6.47 9.81 15.36
C LEU A 11 6.96 8.40 15.69
N PRO A 12 6.15 7.59 16.40
CA PRO A 12 6.54 6.22 16.80
C PRO A 12 6.68 5.29 15.59
N ILE A 13 6.09 5.66 14.45
CA ILE A 13 6.12 4.90 13.20
C ILE A 13 6.30 5.85 12.01
N HIS A 14 6.70 5.28 10.87
CA HIS A 14 6.68 6.00 9.61
C HIS A 14 5.24 6.18 9.12
N LEU A 15 4.77 7.44 9.08
CA LEU A 15 3.42 7.79 8.61
C LEU A 15 3.41 7.96 7.09
N ARG A 16 2.72 7.08 6.37
CA ARG A 16 2.57 7.14 4.91
C ARG A 16 1.53 8.15 4.45
N GLY A 17 0.48 8.36 5.25
CA GLY A 17 -0.59 9.30 4.98
C GLY A 17 -1.50 9.49 6.18
N GLU A 18 -2.20 10.61 6.22
CA GLU A 18 -3.27 10.83 7.19
C GLU A 18 -4.62 10.52 6.56
N VAL A 19 -5.50 9.91 7.34
CA VAL A 19 -6.91 9.76 6.98
C VAL A 19 -7.55 11.13 6.93
N ILE A 20 -8.14 11.47 5.79
CA ILE A 20 -8.82 12.76 5.58
C ILE A 20 -10.34 12.64 5.53
N GLN A 21 -10.84 11.42 5.44
CA GLN A 21 -12.27 11.11 5.45
C GLN A 21 -12.45 9.65 5.88
N ILE A 22 -13.47 9.38 6.69
CA ILE A 22 -13.97 8.05 6.98
C ILE A 22 -15.38 7.95 6.40
N GLY A 23 -15.61 6.90 5.60
CA GLY A 23 -16.92 6.50 5.14
C GLY A 23 -17.19 5.06 5.52
N ALA A 24 -18.33 4.75 6.06
CA ALA A 24 -18.72 3.41 6.46
C ALA A 24 -20.21 3.16 6.27
N VAL A 25 -20.55 1.90 6.08
CA VAL A 25 -21.94 1.43 5.97
C VAL A 25 -22.10 0.21 6.86
N LYS A 26 -23.04 0.25 7.79
CA LYS A 26 -23.48 -0.94 8.52
C LYS A 26 -24.27 -1.86 7.61
N LEU A 27 -24.04 -3.14 7.76
CA LEU A 27 -24.81 -4.17 7.06
C LEU A 27 -25.83 -4.81 8.00
N ARG A 28 -26.96 -5.22 7.44
CA ARG A 28 -27.93 -6.06 8.12
C ARG A 28 -27.45 -7.52 8.16
N GLU A 29 -28.21 -8.38 8.84
CA GLU A 29 -27.95 -9.81 8.89
C GLU A 29 -27.97 -10.48 7.49
N ASP A 30 -28.75 -9.92 6.57
CA ASP A 30 -28.82 -10.35 5.16
C ASP A 30 -27.76 -9.70 4.26
N TRP A 31 -26.76 -9.06 4.86
CA TRP A 31 -25.65 -8.36 4.18
C TRP A 31 -26.07 -7.17 3.31
N THR A 32 -27.28 -6.67 3.46
CA THR A 32 -27.73 -5.46 2.76
C THR A 32 -27.32 -4.18 3.51
N PRO A 33 -27.09 -3.06 2.80
CA PRO A 33 -26.79 -1.77 3.44
C PRO A 33 -27.89 -1.32 4.41
N ALA A 34 -27.50 -0.77 5.56
CA ALA A 34 -28.41 -0.27 6.60
C ALA A 34 -28.14 1.20 6.91
N GLU A 35 -27.19 1.47 7.81
CA GLU A 35 -26.88 2.80 8.29
C GLU A 35 -25.59 3.30 7.65
N GLU A 36 -25.51 4.60 7.42
CA GLU A 36 -24.37 5.24 6.76
C GLU A 36 -23.68 6.21 7.70
N PHE A 37 -22.35 6.29 7.60
CA PHE A 37 -21.52 7.22 8.32
C PHE A 37 -20.50 7.85 7.40
N GLN A 38 -20.34 9.17 7.52
CA GLN A 38 -19.27 9.89 6.84
C GLN A 38 -18.77 11.04 7.70
N ILE A 39 -17.46 11.19 7.77
CA ILE A 39 -16.83 12.30 8.47
C ILE A 39 -15.54 12.70 7.78
N ASP A 40 -15.40 14.00 7.52
CA ASP A 40 -14.15 14.58 7.07
C ASP A 40 -13.20 14.78 8.25
N ILE A 41 -11.90 14.67 8.01
CA ILE A 41 -10.86 14.78 9.05
C ILE A 41 -9.80 15.80 8.64
N LYS A 42 -9.49 16.70 9.55
CA LYS A 42 -8.45 17.71 9.37
C LYS A 42 -7.07 17.08 9.61
N PRO A 43 -6.20 17.02 8.58
CA PRO A 43 -4.85 16.49 8.74
C PRO A 43 -3.97 17.42 9.58
N VAL A 44 -3.09 16.85 10.40
CA VAL A 44 -2.16 17.56 11.28
C VAL A 44 -0.75 17.60 10.71
N TYR A 45 -0.30 16.50 10.15
CA TYR A 45 1.07 16.29 9.67
C TYR A 45 1.22 16.68 8.21
N PHE A 46 0.33 16.19 7.31
CA PHE A 46 0.32 16.52 5.89
C PHE A 46 -0.54 17.76 5.60
N ARG A 47 -0.11 18.93 6.04
CA ARG A 47 -0.85 20.20 5.90
C ARG A 47 -1.11 20.62 4.45
N LYS A 48 -0.33 20.11 3.50
CA LYS A 48 -0.49 20.40 2.08
C LYS A 48 -0.93 19.15 1.35
N MET A 49 -2.18 19.14 0.93
CA MET A 49 -2.73 18.06 0.14
C MET A 49 -2.04 17.94 -1.21
N HIS A 50 -1.72 16.71 -1.59
CA HIS A 50 -1.15 16.44 -2.90
C HIS A 50 -2.22 16.61 -3.98
N TYR A 51 -1.85 17.17 -5.12
CA TYR A 51 -2.80 17.49 -6.21
C TYR A 51 -3.55 16.26 -6.74
N LYS A 52 -2.90 15.08 -6.77
CA LYS A 52 -3.54 13.83 -7.20
C LYS A 52 -4.64 13.40 -6.23
N VAL A 53 -4.41 13.50 -4.92
CA VAL A 53 -5.43 13.20 -3.91
C VAL A 53 -6.62 14.13 -4.09
N LYS A 54 -6.38 15.45 -4.23
CA LYS A 54 -7.44 16.42 -4.50
C LYS A 54 -8.20 16.09 -5.79
N LYS A 55 -7.49 15.71 -6.86
CA LYS A 55 -8.12 15.36 -8.15
C LYS A 55 -8.96 14.09 -8.03
N LEU A 56 -8.48 13.10 -7.27
CA LEU A 56 -9.13 11.80 -7.11
C LEU A 56 -10.38 11.90 -6.22
N THR A 57 -10.24 12.51 -5.03
CA THR A 57 -11.30 12.54 -4.02
C THR A 57 -12.22 13.76 -4.12
N GLY A 58 -11.83 14.80 -4.87
CA GLY A 58 -12.53 16.08 -4.87
C GLY A 58 -12.39 16.88 -3.56
N ILE A 59 -11.72 16.32 -2.55
CA ILE A 59 -11.51 16.98 -1.24
C ILE A 59 -10.35 17.96 -1.36
N ASP A 60 -10.50 19.13 -0.78
CA ASP A 60 -9.42 20.12 -0.71
C ASP A 60 -9.18 20.63 0.72
N SER A 61 -8.09 21.38 0.89
CA SER A 61 -7.71 21.89 2.20
C SER A 61 -8.72 22.88 2.78
N ALA A 62 -9.53 23.56 1.95
CA ALA A 62 -10.57 24.46 2.40
C ALA A 62 -11.74 23.68 3.03
N ARG A 63 -12.16 22.56 2.41
CA ARG A 63 -13.16 21.67 2.96
C ARG A 63 -12.74 21.11 4.33
N LEU A 64 -11.47 20.72 4.46
CA LEU A 64 -10.95 20.13 5.70
C LEU A 64 -10.58 21.16 6.78
N ALA A 65 -10.58 22.45 6.48
CA ALA A 65 -10.14 23.47 7.43
C ALA A 65 -10.96 23.48 8.73
N ASN A 66 -12.26 23.24 8.63
CA ASN A 66 -13.20 23.22 9.74
C ASN A 66 -13.59 21.80 10.18
N ALA A 67 -13.00 20.76 9.60
CA ALA A 67 -13.26 19.39 10.00
C ALA A 67 -12.64 19.10 11.38
N PRO A 68 -13.20 18.15 12.15
CA PRO A 68 -12.61 17.67 13.39
C PRO A 68 -11.24 17.04 13.16
N GLY A 69 -10.42 16.97 14.20
CA GLY A 69 -9.19 16.19 14.19
C GLY A 69 -9.46 14.69 14.25
N PHE A 70 -8.42 13.88 14.01
CA PHE A 70 -8.55 12.41 13.94
C PHE A 70 -9.20 11.82 15.20
N ARG A 71 -8.78 12.22 16.41
CA ARG A 71 -9.33 11.69 17.68
C ARG A 71 -10.84 11.87 17.78
N GLU A 72 -11.33 13.07 17.51
CA GLU A 72 -12.76 13.37 17.58
C GLU A 72 -13.54 12.59 16.50
N ALA A 73 -13.03 12.57 15.28
CA ALA A 73 -13.65 11.84 14.18
C ALA A 73 -13.69 10.32 14.45
N PHE A 74 -12.60 9.78 14.99
CA PHE A 74 -12.47 8.36 15.31
C PHE A 74 -13.37 7.95 16.49
N ALA A 75 -13.53 8.82 17.50
CA ALA A 75 -14.49 8.58 18.59
C ALA A 75 -15.93 8.51 18.06
N ARG A 76 -16.34 9.43 17.18
CA ARG A 76 -17.66 9.39 16.53
C ARG A 76 -17.83 8.16 15.64
N PHE A 77 -16.76 7.73 14.97
CA PHE A 77 -16.77 6.52 14.17
C PHE A 77 -16.93 5.26 15.04
N ARG A 78 -16.24 5.20 16.19
CA ARG A 78 -16.42 4.13 17.17
C ARG A 78 -17.87 4.09 17.71
N GLU A 79 -18.44 5.25 18.04
CA GLU A 79 -19.84 5.35 18.48
C GLU A 79 -20.80 4.80 17.41
N PHE A 80 -20.56 5.14 16.14
CA PHE A 80 -21.33 4.59 15.03
C PHE A 80 -21.14 3.08 14.91
N CYS A 81 -19.93 2.55 14.99
CA CYS A 81 -19.66 1.11 14.85
C CYS A 81 -20.23 0.29 16.01
N GLY A 82 -20.15 0.80 17.23
CA GLY A 82 -20.39 0.02 18.46
C GLY A 82 -19.18 -0.81 18.86
N ASP A 83 -19.37 -1.66 19.87
CA ASP A 83 -18.36 -2.61 20.32
C ASP A 83 -18.44 -3.91 19.48
N ASP A 84 -17.37 -4.70 19.43
CA ASP A 84 -17.25 -5.98 18.70
C ASP A 84 -17.55 -5.87 17.20
N CYS A 85 -16.88 -4.95 16.53
CA CYS A 85 -17.10 -4.64 15.13
C CYS A 85 -16.11 -5.38 14.23
N THR A 86 -16.61 -6.06 13.20
CA THR A 86 -15.81 -6.64 12.11
C THR A 86 -15.93 -5.77 10.86
N PHE A 87 -14.80 -5.32 10.34
CA PHE A 87 -14.77 -4.51 9.13
C PHE A 87 -14.65 -5.38 7.88
N LEU A 88 -15.40 -4.98 6.86
CA LEU A 88 -15.29 -5.49 5.49
C LEU A 88 -14.76 -4.38 4.61
N THR A 89 -13.64 -4.59 3.93
CA THR A 89 -13.05 -3.61 3.01
C THR A 89 -12.79 -4.21 1.64
N TRP A 90 -12.75 -3.36 0.61
CA TRP A 90 -12.32 -3.78 -0.73
C TRP A 90 -10.80 -3.67 -0.84
N GLY A 91 -10.09 -4.71 -0.43
CA GLY A 91 -8.62 -4.72 -0.38
C GLY A 91 -8.06 -4.60 1.04
N TYR A 92 -6.75 -4.36 1.14
CA TYR A 92 -6.04 -4.27 2.42
C TYR A 92 -5.54 -2.86 2.76
N ASP A 93 -5.69 -1.90 1.86
CA ASP A 93 -5.05 -0.59 1.99
C ASP A 93 -5.65 0.23 3.14
N ASP A 94 -6.98 0.21 3.29
CA ASP A 94 -7.69 0.94 4.35
C ASP A 94 -7.23 0.52 5.74
N LYS A 95 -7.04 -0.79 5.95
CA LYS A 95 -6.53 -1.31 7.22
C LYS A 95 -5.20 -0.68 7.59
N GLY A 96 -4.22 -0.75 6.69
CA GLY A 96 -2.87 -0.27 6.98
C GLY A 96 -2.78 1.24 7.20
N ILE A 97 -3.62 2.03 6.53
CA ILE A 97 -3.67 3.48 6.73
C ILE A 97 -4.35 3.82 8.05
N LEU A 98 -5.48 3.17 8.35
CA LEU A 98 -6.18 3.42 9.61
C LEU A 98 -5.32 3.02 10.82
N GLU A 99 -4.66 1.87 10.79
CA GLU A 99 -3.73 1.42 11.83
C GLU A 99 -2.63 2.44 12.12
N GLN A 100 -2.00 2.99 11.08
CA GLN A 100 -0.98 4.02 11.26
C GLN A 100 -1.54 5.28 11.94
N ASN A 101 -2.74 5.71 11.57
CA ASN A 101 -3.37 6.88 12.15
C ASN A 101 -3.79 6.64 13.60
N ILE A 102 -4.29 5.46 13.94
CA ILE A 102 -4.60 5.05 15.32
C ILE A 102 -3.33 5.12 16.18
N ILE A 103 -2.23 4.52 15.72
CA ILE A 103 -0.95 4.51 16.46
C ILE A 103 -0.39 5.92 16.70
N ILE A 104 -0.37 6.79 15.70
CA ILE A 104 0.21 8.13 15.85
C ILE A 104 -0.65 9.06 16.70
N HIS A 105 -1.92 8.76 16.83
CA HIS A 105 -2.84 9.52 17.68
C HIS A 105 -3.09 8.87 19.03
N ASP A 106 -2.43 7.73 19.32
CA ASP A 106 -2.53 7.00 20.58
C ASP A 106 -4.00 6.68 20.94
N GLU A 107 -4.70 6.08 19.98
CA GLU A 107 -6.10 5.67 20.12
C GLU A 107 -6.18 4.16 20.32
N ASP A 108 -7.23 3.72 21.02
CA ASP A 108 -7.56 2.32 21.22
C ASP A 108 -8.36 1.74 20.04
N TRP A 109 -8.04 0.54 19.62
CA TRP A 109 -8.69 -0.21 18.54
C TRP A 109 -9.13 -1.62 18.91
N ASP A 110 -9.04 -2.01 20.17
CA ASP A 110 -9.40 -3.36 20.62
C ASP A 110 -10.87 -3.72 20.36
N TRP A 111 -11.70 -2.71 20.14
CA TRP A 111 -13.10 -2.88 19.73
C TRP A 111 -13.26 -3.33 18.27
N ILE A 112 -12.21 -3.31 17.45
CA ILE A 112 -12.19 -3.84 16.09
C ILE A 112 -11.80 -5.31 16.16
N THR A 113 -12.77 -6.20 16.23
CA THR A 113 -12.55 -7.63 16.47
C THR A 113 -12.17 -8.41 15.23
N GLY A 114 -12.45 -7.88 14.04
CA GLY A 114 -12.12 -8.55 12.80
C GLY A 114 -11.93 -7.60 11.62
N TRP A 115 -11.12 -8.06 10.65
CA TRP A 115 -10.93 -7.35 9.37
C TRP A 115 -10.90 -8.34 8.22
N ILE A 116 -11.85 -8.21 7.30
CA ILE A 116 -12.06 -9.10 6.18
C ILE A 116 -11.89 -8.32 4.87
N ASN A 117 -11.02 -8.81 4.01
CA ASN A 117 -10.92 -8.32 2.65
C ASN A 117 -11.97 -8.99 1.76
N LEU A 118 -13.02 -8.25 1.41
CA LEU A 118 -14.14 -8.73 0.61
C LEU A 118 -13.73 -9.19 -0.79
N GLN A 119 -12.66 -8.59 -1.34
CA GLN A 119 -12.12 -8.98 -2.63
C GLN A 119 -11.65 -10.45 -2.67
N VAL A 120 -11.21 -11.00 -1.53
CA VAL A 120 -10.84 -12.42 -1.42
C VAL A 120 -12.08 -13.30 -1.60
N ILE A 121 -13.19 -12.95 -0.94
CA ILE A 121 -14.46 -13.68 -1.06
C ILE A 121 -15.00 -13.57 -2.49
N TYR A 122 -14.98 -12.37 -3.06
CA TYR A 122 -15.36 -12.15 -4.45
C TYR A 122 -14.57 -13.05 -5.42
N ASN A 123 -13.25 -13.07 -5.30
CA ASN A 123 -12.41 -13.88 -6.18
C ASN A 123 -12.66 -15.39 -6.00
N MET A 124 -12.98 -15.85 -4.79
CA MET A 124 -13.32 -17.25 -4.54
C MET A 124 -14.59 -17.69 -5.27
N GLN A 125 -15.56 -16.80 -5.39
CA GLN A 125 -16.90 -17.10 -5.93
C GLN A 125 -17.04 -16.78 -7.42
N THR A 126 -16.10 -16.05 -8.00
CA THR A 126 -16.19 -15.65 -9.41
C THR A 126 -15.13 -16.31 -10.27
N GLU A 127 -13.94 -15.75 -10.35
CA GLU A 127 -12.93 -16.17 -11.33
C GLU A 127 -11.90 -17.17 -10.78
N GLY A 128 -11.90 -17.39 -9.46
CA GLY A 128 -10.94 -18.28 -8.81
C GLY A 128 -9.47 -17.85 -8.92
N ASP A 129 -9.23 -16.66 -9.49
CA ASP A 129 -7.91 -16.05 -9.56
C ASP A 129 -7.62 -15.20 -8.30
N ASN A 130 -6.35 -14.88 -8.09
CA ASN A 130 -5.93 -14.10 -6.92
C ASN A 130 -5.49 -12.68 -7.31
N ASN A 131 -5.90 -12.21 -8.49
CA ASN A 131 -5.56 -10.86 -8.93
C ASN A 131 -6.42 -9.83 -8.19
N GLN A 132 -5.82 -8.71 -7.87
CA GLN A 132 -6.59 -7.57 -7.38
C GLN A 132 -7.51 -7.09 -8.49
N LYS A 133 -8.76 -6.87 -8.14
CA LYS A 133 -9.80 -6.35 -9.02
C LYS A 133 -10.26 -4.98 -8.51
N ALA A 134 -10.55 -4.06 -9.41
CA ALA A 134 -11.17 -2.82 -9.00
C ALA A 134 -12.60 -3.07 -8.48
N LEU A 135 -13.05 -2.23 -7.56
CA LEU A 135 -14.44 -2.28 -7.08
C LEU A 135 -15.42 -2.10 -8.25
N SER A 136 -15.11 -1.21 -9.19
CA SER A 136 -15.89 -1.00 -10.42
C SER A 136 -16.05 -2.26 -11.26
N THR A 137 -15.00 -3.10 -11.37
CA THR A 137 -15.06 -4.38 -12.06
C THR A 137 -16.02 -5.36 -11.38
N ALA A 138 -16.03 -5.40 -10.04
CA ALA A 138 -16.98 -6.24 -9.30
C ALA A 138 -18.42 -5.72 -9.42
N MET A 139 -18.62 -4.41 -9.39
CA MET A 139 -19.92 -3.80 -9.63
C MET A 139 -20.45 -4.14 -11.03
N GLU A 140 -19.61 -4.01 -12.06
CA GLU A 140 -19.95 -4.35 -13.44
C GLU A 140 -20.32 -5.84 -13.57
N HIS A 141 -19.54 -6.73 -12.94
CA HIS A 141 -19.80 -8.16 -12.91
C HIS A 141 -21.21 -8.50 -12.38
N PHE A 142 -21.65 -7.80 -11.32
CA PHE A 142 -22.97 -8.02 -10.73
C PHE A 142 -24.08 -7.11 -11.30
N GLY A 143 -23.80 -6.32 -12.33
CA GLY A 143 -24.76 -5.37 -12.91
C GLY A 143 -25.22 -4.28 -11.92
N ILE A 144 -24.34 -3.87 -11.00
CA ILE A 144 -24.59 -2.83 -10.02
C ILE A 144 -24.25 -1.47 -10.66
N GLU A 145 -25.25 -0.62 -10.80
CA GLU A 145 -25.04 0.74 -11.30
C GLU A 145 -24.34 1.60 -10.25
N GLN A 146 -23.36 2.38 -10.70
CA GLN A 146 -22.67 3.33 -9.86
C GLN A 146 -23.56 4.55 -9.59
N THR A 147 -24.22 4.58 -8.45
CA THR A 147 -25.13 5.66 -8.06
C THR A 147 -24.46 6.74 -7.23
N ARG A 148 -23.24 6.51 -6.74
CA ARG A 148 -22.49 7.42 -5.88
C ARG A 148 -21.14 7.79 -6.52
N VAL A 149 -20.61 8.94 -6.10
CA VAL A 149 -19.32 9.45 -6.60
C VAL A 149 -18.22 8.47 -6.20
N ALA A 150 -17.44 8.02 -7.17
CA ALA A 150 -16.24 7.21 -6.93
C ALA A 150 -15.19 8.03 -6.17
N HIS A 151 -14.39 7.36 -5.35
CA HIS A 151 -13.34 7.97 -4.52
C HIS A 151 -13.85 8.95 -3.44
N ASP A 152 -15.15 8.95 -3.15
CA ASP A 152 -15.70 9.44 -1.91
C ASP A 152 -15.81 8.27 -0.93
N ALA A 153 -15.29 8.43 0.29
CA ALA A 153 -15.17 7.30 1.21
C ALA A 153 -16.51 6.59 1.50
N LEU A 154 -17.61 7.37 1.64
CA LEU A 154 -18.94 6.78 1.82
C LEU A 154 -19.45 6.14 0.52
N GLY A 155 -19.18 6.75 -0.64
CA GLY A 155 -19.54 6.20 -1.94
C GLY A 155 -18.92 4.83 -2.16
N ASP A 156 -17.62 4.69 -1.89
CA ASP A 156 -16.89 3.44 -2.06
C ASP A 156 -17.34 2.39 -1.00
N ALA A 157 -17.57 2.80 0.25
CA ALA A 157 -18.11 1.92 1.29
C ALA A 157 -19.52 1.39 0.91
N TYR A 158 -20.37 2.25 0.37
CA TYR A 158 -21.73 1.85 -0.08
C TYR A 158 -21.67 0.90 -1.28
N ASN A 159 -20.84 1.18 -2.27
CA ASN A 159 -20.63 0.30 -3.41
C ASN A 159 -20.06 -1.05 -2.98
N THR A 160 -19.13 -1.06 -2.01
CA THR A 160 -18.61 -2.30 -1.40
C THR A 160 -19.72 -3.08 -0.71
N ALA A 161 -20.63 -2.41 0.02
CA ALA A 161 -21.79 -3.02 0.65
C ALA A 161 -22.76 -3.63 -0.37
N LEU A 162 -22.97 -2.97 -1.52
CA LEU A 162 -23.79 -3.53 -2.59
C LEU A 162 -23.16 -4.77 -3.22
N VAL A 163 -21.84 -4.78 -3.43
CA VAL A 163 -21.13 -5.98 -3.87
C VAL A 163 -21.25 -7.09 -2.83
N CYS A 164 -21.06 -6.77 -1.54
CA CYS A 164 -21.23 -7.71 -0.44
C CYS A 164 -22.59 -8.41 -0.47
N SER A 165 -23.67 -7.67 -0.70
CA SER A 165 -25.04 -8.21 -0.78
C SER A 165 -25.30 -9.16 -1.96
N ARG A 166 -24.36 -9.27 -2.91
CA ARG A 166 -24.43 -10.18 -4.06
C ARG A 166 -23.62 -11.45 -3.87
N LEU A 167 -22.82 -11.51 -2.82
CA LEU A 167 -21.96 -12.64 -2.50
C LEU A 167 -22.67 -13.59 -1.52
N ASP A 168 -22.34 -14.88 -1.64
CA ASP A 168 -22.65 -15.84 -0.57
C ASP A 168 -21.66 -15.65 0.58
N MET A 169 -22.02 -14.78 1.50
CA MET A 169 -21.15 -14.38 2.61
C MET A 169 -20.96 -15.50 3.62
N GLU A 170 -21.94 -16.38 3.81
CA GLU A 170 -21.80 -17.51 4.74
C GLU A 170 -20.70 -18.48 4.25
N SER A 171 -20.81 -18.95 3.03
CA SER A 171 -19.78 -19.80 2.41
C SER A 171 -18.44 -19.06 2.27
N GLY A 172 -18.48 -17.76 1.95
CA GLY A 172 -17.29 -16.92 1.81
C GLY A 172 -16.49 -16.81 3.10
N LEU A 173 -17.15 -16.58 4.22
CA LEU A 173 -16.53 -16.47 5.54
C LEU A 173 -15.98 -17.82 6.03
N GLN A 174 -16.71 -18.91 5.80
CA GLN A 174 -16.23 -20.28 6.13
C GLN A 174 -14.93 -20.61 5.38
N GLY A 175 -14.83 -20.22 4.10
CA GLY A 175 -13.65 -20.47 3.26
C GLY A 175 -12.51 -19.45 3.41
N TYR A 176 -12.74 -18.31 4.06
CA TYR A 176 -11.86 -17.15 4.04
C TYR A 176 -10.43 -17.45 4.51
N ASN A 177 -10.27 -18.11 5.68
CA ASN A 177 -8.95 -18.40 6.23
C ASN A 177 -8.15 -19.37 5.35
N ALA A 178 -8.83 -20.36 4.77
CA ALA A 178 -8.19 -21.29 3.82
C ALA A 178 -7.77 -20.56 2.54
N ALA A 179 -8.57 -19.61 2.06
CA ALA A 179 -8.23 -18.79 0.89
C ALA A 179 -7.02 -17.90 1.16
N ILE A 180 -6.97 -17.20 2.30
CA ILE A 180 -5.80 -16.37 2.68
C ILE A 180 -4.54 -17.23 2.81
N THR A 181 -4.62 -18.41 3.42
CA THR A 181 -3.50 -19.31 3.52
C THR A 181 -3.01 -19.76 2.13
N LYS A 182 -3.92 -20.07 1.20
CA LYS A 182 -3.56 -20.34 -0.20
C LYS A 182 -2.97 -19.13 -0.92
N LEU A 183 -3.41 -17.92 -0.61
CA LEU A 183 -2.85 -16.68 -1.15
C LEU A 183 -1.43 -16.48 -0.65
N SER A 184 -1.17 -16.63 0.63
CA SER A 184 0.15 -16.52 1.22
C SER A 184 1.11 -17.60 0.72
N THR A 185 0.63 -18.85 0.55
CA THR A 185 1.42 -19.95 -0.02
C THR A 185 1.63 -19.82 -1.53
N LYS A 186 0.69 -19.20 -2.29
CA LYS A 186 0.91 -18.88 -3.71
C LYS A 186 1.85 -17.69 -3.91
N ALA A 187 1.89 -16.73 -2.98
CA ALA A 187 2.93 -15.70 -2.96
C ALA A 187 4.32 -16.31 -2.72
N GLN A 188 4.36 -17.45 -2.05
CA GLN A 188 5.50 -18.35 -1.89
C GLN A 188 5.46 -19.49 -2.94
N LYS A 189 5.05 -19.25 -4.21
CA LYS A 189 5.18 -20.29 -5.23
C LYS A 189 6.57 -20.90 -5.15
N PRO A 190 6.73 -22.20 -4.91
CA PRO A 190 7.98 -22.87 -5.19
C PRO A 190 8.26 -22.57 -6.66
N ARG A 191 9.42 -22.00 -6.95
CA ARG A 191 9.93 -21.93 -8.31
C ARG A 191 9.89 -23.34 -8.84
N GLY A 192 9.39 -23.52 -10.08
CA GLY A 192 9.24 -24.83 -10.67
C GLY A 192 10.50 -25.66 -10.47
N GLU A 193 10.34 -26.94 -10.22
CA GLU A 193 11.41 -27.92 -10.04
C GLU A 193 12.48 -27.67 -11.11
N GLY A 194 13.69 -27.25 -10.67
CA GLY A 194 14.82 -26.95 -11.53
C GLY A 194 15.43 -25.54 -11.44
N GLN A 195 14.84 -24.60 -10.69
CA GLN A 195 15.48 -23.31 -10.38
C GLN A 195 15.68 -23.16 -8.88
N GLU A 196 16.75 -23.72 -8.37
CA GLU A 196 17.31 -23.39 -7.06
C GLU A 196 17.73 -21.93 -7.05
N GLY A 197 16.85 -21.06 -6.58
CA GLY A 197 17.21 -19.69 -6.27
C GLY A 197 17.17 -19.48 -4.75
N PRO A 198 17.90 -18.50 -4.21
CA PRO A 198 17.94 -18.27 -2.78
C PRO A 198 16.54 -18.00 -2.24
N GLU A 199 16.24 -18.54 -1.07
CA GLU A 199 15.00 -18.29 -0.37
C GLU A 199 14.97 -16.84 0.12
N PRO A 200 13.82 -16.14 -0.02
CA PRO A 200 13.68 -14.79 0.53
C PRO A 200 13.64 -14.84 2.05
N LEU A 201 14.44 -13.98 2.69
CA LEU A 201 14.45 -13.79 4.14
C LEU A 201 13.33 -12.88 4.62
N GLU A 202 12.91 -11.94 3.77
CA GLU A 202 11.85 -10.98 4.06
C GLU A 202 11.09 -10.63 2.78
N HIS A 203 9.78 -10.44 2.92
CA HIS A 203 8.93 -9.91 1.86
C HIS A 203 7.98 -8.87 2.44
N LEU A 204 8.15 -7.62 2.07
CA LEU A 204 7.32 -6.49 2.51
C LEU A 204 6.63 -5.83 1.32
N SER A 205 5.38 -5.43 1.54
CA SER A 205 4.57 -4.69 0.58
C SER A 205 4.29 -3.29 1.11
N PHE A 206 4.41 -2.31 0.24
CA PHE A 206 4.16 -0.90 0.50
C PHE A 206 3.23 -0.38 -0.57
N THR A 207 2.25 0.41 -0.22
CA THR A 207 1.18 0.83 -1.13
C THR A 207 1.02 2.34 -1.19
N SER A 208 0.27 2.82 -2.18
CA SER A 208 -0.24 4.18 -2.26
C SER A 208 0.80 5.30 -2.40
N TYR A 209 1.95 5.03 -3.00
CA TYR A 209 2.90 6.08 -3.35
C TYR A 209 2.41 6.90 -4.55
N ILE A 210 2.45 8.21 -4.45
CA ILE A 210 2.04 9.14 -5.52
C ILE A 210 2.95 9.10 -6.76
N ASN A 211 4.18 8.67 -6.60
CA ASN A 211 5.12 8.46 -7.70
C ASN A 211 6.30 7.60 -7.23
N ARG A 212 7.12 7.15 -8.18
CA ARG A 212 8.31 6.34 -7.90
C ARG A 212 9.34 7.02 -7.00
N ASN A 213 9.47 8.35 -7.09
CA ASN A 213 10.42 9.07 -6.26
C ASN A 213 9.94 9.12 -4.80
N ALA A 214 8.64 9.21 -4.58
CA ALA A 214 8.05 9.11 -3.24
C ALA A 214 8.33 7.75 -2.62
N ALA A 215 8.22 6.66 -3.38
CA ALA A 215 8.56 5.32 -2.88
C ALA A 215 10.03 5.23 -2.42
N PHE A 216 10.98 5.72 -3.22
CA PHE A 216 12.40 5.70 -2.84
C PHE A 216 12.83 6.82 -1.88
N ALA A 217 11.96 7.75 -1.55
CA ALA A 217 12.14 8.71 -0.46
C ALA A 217 11.59 8.20 0.88
N ASP A 218 10.86 7.10 0.85
CA ASP A 218 10.30 6.47 2.03
C ASP A 218 11.37 5.64 2.76
N GLU A 219 11.67 6.03 4.01
CA GLU A 219 12.62 5.31 4.85
C GLU A 219 12.12 3.89 5.17
N ALA A 220 10.81 3.65 5.27
CA ALA A 220 10.29 2.32 5.50
C ALA A 220 10.63 1.35 4.35
N LEU A 221 10.67 1.85 3.11
CA LEU A 221 11.10 1.06 1.96
C LEU A 221 12.63 0.95 1.87
N THR A 222 13.37 2.01 2.22
CA THR A 222 14.81 2.14 1.91
C THR A 222 15.74 1.87 3.08
N ASP A 223 15.30 2.05 4.34
CA ASP A 223 16.04 1.64 5.52
C ASP A 223 15.81 0.14 5.79
N ILE A 224 16.76 -0.67 5.34
CA ILE A 224 16.68 -2.12 5.42
C ILE A 224 17.31 -2.58 6.72
N LYS A 225 16.50 -3.29 7.53
CA LYS A 225 16.98 -3.87 8.78
C LYS A 225 17.58 -5.25 8.54
N CYS A 226 18.63 -5.56 9.30
CA CYS A 226 19.19 -6.92 9.29
C CYS A 226 18.21 -7.90 9.92
N PRO A 227 17.84 -8.99 9.23
CA PRO A 227 16.88 -9.95 9.78
C PRO A 227 17.39 -10.72 11.00
N SER A 228 18.73 -10.73 11.22
CA SER A 228 19.34 -11.44 12.34
C SER A 228 19.51 -10.57 13.61
N CYS A 229 19.93 -9.32 13.48
CA CYS A 229 20.20 -8.44 14.63
C CYS A 229 19.35 -7.16 14.68
N GLY A 230 18.52 -6.90 13.67
CA GLY A 230 17.62 -5.74 13.63
C GLY A 230 18.29 -4.39 13.37
N CYS A 231 19.62 -4.33 13.22
CA CYS A 231 20.33 -3.08 12.95
C CYS A 231 19.98 -2.54 11.55
N SER A 232 20.02 -1.22 11.37
CA SER A 232 19.95 -0.60 10.05
C SER A 232 21.20 -0.96 9.26
N MET A 233 21.02 -1.47 8.04
CA MET A 233 22.13 -1.85 7.17
C MET A 233 22.53 -0.68 6.28
N GLU A 234 23.83 -0.58 5.99
CA GLU A 234 24.33 0.36 5.01
C GLU A 234 23.91 -0.08 3.61
N THR A 235 23.12 0.74 2.92
CA THR A 235 22.63 0.44 1.57
C THR A 235 23.46 1.13 0.50
N GLN A 236 23.77 0.40 -0.55
CA GLN A 236 24.37 0.95 -1.75
C GLN A 236 23.29 1.64 -2.61
N ARG A 237 23.71 2.16 -3.75
CA ARG A 237 22.80 2.82 -4.68
C ARG A 237 21.76 1.85 -5.24
N TRP A 238 20.49 2.25 -5.30
CA TRP A 238 19.45 1.53 -6.02
C TRP A 238 19.70 1.53 -7.53
N VAL A 239 19.79 0.35 -8.13
CA VAL A 239 20.07 0.12 -9.55
C VAL A 239 18.81 -0.34 -10.26
N ASN A 240 18.39 0.43 -11.27
CA ASN A 240 17.25 0.07 -12.12
C ASN A 240 17.62 -1.10 -13.05
N GLN A 241 16.82 -2.16 -13.04
CA GLN A 241 17.01 -3.37 -13.86
C GLN A 241 16.09 -3.41 -15.10
N GLY A 242 15.27 -2.40 -15.29
CA GLY A 242 14.18 -2.41 -16.27
C GLY A 242 12.87 -2.91 -15.63
N ASP A 243 11.78 -2.77 -16.34
CA ASP A 243 10.44 -3.22 -15.94
C ASP A 243 10.08 -2.84 -14.48
N ARG A 244 10.39 -1.58 -14.12
CA ARG A 244 10.09 -1.03 -12.78
C ARG A 244 10.70 -1.84 -11.62
N ARG A 245 11.78 -2.58 -11.88
CA ARG A 245 12.51 -3.36 -10.90
C ARG A 245 13.81 -2.66 -10.52
N TYR A 246 14.12 -2.69 -9.23
CA TYR A 246 15.31 -2.08 -8.65
C TYR A 246 15.98 -3.07 -7.72
N MET A 247 17.28 -2.91 -7.51
CA MET A 247 18.03 -3.69 -6.54
C MET A 247 19.11 -2.84 -5.87
N THR A 248 19.46 -3.21 -4.65
CA THR A 248 20.60 -2.70 -3.90
C THR A 248 21.25 -3.81 -3.10
N ILE A 249 22.52 -3.62 -2.74
CA ILE A 249 23.19 -4.39 -1.70
C ILE A 249 23.06 -3.60 -0.39
N ALA A 250 22.62 -4.31 0.65
CA ALA A 250 22.60 -3.83 2.02
C ALA A 250 23.62 -4.64 2.83
N THR A 251 24.45 -3.97 3.62
CA THR A 251 25.54 -4.62 4.36
C THR A 251 25.31 -4.46 5.85
N CYS A 252 25.25 -5.57 6.56
CA CYS A 252 25.28 -5.63 8.02
C CYS A 252 26.74 -5.88 8.44
N PRO A 253 27.29 -5.13 9.41
CA PRO A 253 28.65 -5.36 9.88
C PRO A 253 28.91 -6.76 10.43
N GLU A 254 27.89 -7.35 11.06
CA GLU A 254 27.99 -8.66 11.71
C GLU A 254 27.54 -9.83 10.83
N HIS A 255 26.56 -9.60 9.95
CA HIS A 255 25.89 -10.66 9.20
C HIS A 255 26.11 -10.60 7.68
N GLY A 256 27.00 -9.71 7.22
CA GLY A 256 27.43 -9.65 5.82
C GLY A 256 26.43 -8.99 4.87
N ASN A 257 26.43 -9.43 3.62
CA ASN A 257 25.70 -8.79 2.54
C ASN A 257 24.33 -9.39 2.30
N PHE A 258 23.38 -8.53 1.98
CA PHE A 258 22.02 -8.87 1.60
C PHE A 258 21.67 -8.19 0.27
N LEU A 259 20.94 -8.88 -0.60
CA LEU A 259 20.39 -8.31 -1.82
C LEU A 259 18.93 -7.93 -1.59
N ALA A 260 18.64 -6.65 -1.63
CA ALA A 260 17.26 -6.17 -1.65
C ALA A 260 16.79 -5.91 -3.07
N ARG A 261 15.63 -6.42 -3.42
CA ARG A 261 14.94 -6.18 -4.70
C ARG A 261 13.64 -5.46 -4.43
N VAL A 262 13.35 -4.42 -5.21
CA VAL A 262 12.07 -3.71 -5.20
C VAL A 262 11.45 -3.80 -6.57
N LYS A 263 10.18 -4.21 -6.61
CA LYS A 263 9.33 -4.12 -7.80
C LYS A 263 8.24 -3.11 -7.56
N LEU A 264 8.16 -2.09 -8.43
CA LEU A 264 7.09 -1.11 -8.42
C LEU A 264 5.98 -1.54 -9.38
N ARG A 265 4.74 -1.41 -8.95
CA ARG A 265 3.55 -1.56 -9.78
C ARG A 265 2.73 -0.27 -9.68
N GLN A 266 2.07 0.10 -10.73
CA GLN A 266 1.08 1.15 -10.70
C GLN A 266 -0.28 0.48 -10.63
N ASN A 267 -1.08 0.85 -9.64
CA ASN A 267 -2.44 0.38 -9.49
C ASN A 267 -3.40 1.20 -10.38
N GLU A 268 -4.67 0.87 -10.39
CA GLU A 268 -5.70 1.49 -11.21
C GLU A 268 -5.94 2.96 -10.86
N GLU A 269 -5.65 3.35 -9.62
CA GLU A 269 -5.71 4.74 -9.14
C GLU A 269 -4.48 5.58 -9.55
N GLU A 270 -3.65 5.06 -10.45
CA GLU A 270 -2.37 5.66 -10.83
C GLU A 270 -1.37 5.83 -9.68
N LEU A 271 -1.64 5.25 -8.50
CA LEU A 271 -0.70 5.18 -7.38
C LEU A 271 0.31 4.05 -7.59
N TRP A 272 1.40 4.10 -6.85
CA TRP A 272 2.47 3.13 -6.98
C TRP A 272 2.57 2.27 -5.74
N ASP A 273 2.59 0.96 -5.95
CA ASP A 273 2.87 -0.02 -4.93
C ASP A 273 4.30 -0.55 -5.08
N ALA A 274 4.96 -0.83 -3.98
CA ALA A 274 6.30 -1.35 -3.93
C ALA A 274 6.34 -2.67 -3.16
N ASN A 275 6.93 -3.70 -3.77
CA ASN A 275 7.21 -4.95 -3.08
C ASN A 275 8.72 -5.05 -2.91
N ARG A 276 9.18 -5.12 -1.65
CA ARG A 276 10.58 -5.35 -1.29
C ARG A 276 10.78 -6.79 -0.88
N ILE A 277 11.79 -7.43 -1.45
CA ILE A 277 12.20 -8.78 -1.11
C ILE A 277 13.68 -8.74 -0.74
N LEU A 278 14.04 -9.34 0.39
CA LEU A 278 15.40 -9.43 0.90
C LEU A 278 15.91 -10.86 0.82
N TYR A 279 17.14 -11.01 0.37
CA TYR A 279 17.84 -12.29 0.25
C TYR A 279 19.20 -12.20 0.95
N ALA A 280 19.71 -13.30 1.51
CA ALA A 280 21.14 -13.42 1.81
C ALA A 280 21.90 -13.32 0.47
N ALA A 281 22.89 -12.43 0.39
CA ALA A 281 23.63 -12.23 -0.85
C ALA A 281 24.92 -13.06 -0.86
N ASP A 282 25.02 -13.96 -1.83
CA ASP A 282 26.28 -14.62 -2.16
C ASP A 282 27.19 -13.73 -3.02
N GLU A 283 28.41 -14.19 -3.27
CA GLU A 283 29.39 -13.47 -4.08
C GLU A 283 28.89 -13.23 -5.51
N ALA A 284 28.16 -14.17 -6.11
CA ALA A 284 27.61 -14.06 -7.46
C ALA A 284 26.54 -12.94 -7.55
N MET A 285 25.71 -12.81 -6.53
CA MET A 285 24.72 -11.73 -6.45
C MET A 285 25.37 -10.36 -6.29
N VAL A 286 26.42 -10.26 -5.48
CA VAL A 286 27.20 -9.02 -5.29
C VAL A 286 27.88 -8.64 -6.61
N GLU A 287 28.50 -9.58 -7.30
CA GLU A 287 29.12 -9.35 -8.60
C GLU A 287 28.10 -8.93 -9.67
N PHE A 288 26.96 -9.59 -9.71
CA PHE A 288 25.85 -9.21 -10.59
C PHE A 288 25.37 -7.77 -10.33
N TYR A 289 25.21 -7.39 -9.06
CA TYR A 289 24.87 -6.02 -8.70
C TYR A 289 25.94 -5.03 -9.17
N ASN A 290 27.22 -5.30 -8.92
CA ASN A 290 28.32 -4.46 -9.30
C ASN A 290 28.36 -4.23 -10.83
N THR A 291 28.23 -5.29 -11.60
CA THR A 291 28.16 -5.26 -13.07
C THR A 291 27.01 -4.37 -13.56
N LYS A 292 25.81 -4.54 -13.01
CA LYS A 292 24.64 -3.72 -13.37
C LYS A 292 24.78 -2.26 -12.93
N SER A 293 25.38 -2.01 -11.78
CA SER A 293 25.64 -0.65 -11.27
C SER A 293 26.55 0.13 -12.22
N VAL A 294 27.62 -0.50 -12.70
CA VAL A 294 28.54 0.11 -13.69
C VAL A 294 27.83 0.39 -15.02
N GLN A 295 27.04 -0.57 -15.53
CA GLN A 295 26.27 -0.39 -16.77
C GLN A 295 25.27 0.77 -16.67
N CYS A 296 24.56 0.91 -15.56
CA CYS A 296 23.64 2.01 -15.32
C CYS A 296 24.35 3.38 -15.28
N ARG A 297 25.54 3.46 -14.66
CA ARG A 297 26.35 4.70 -14.65
C ARG A 297 26.77 5.11 -16.06
N LYS A 298 27.20 4.16 -16.89
CA LYS A 298 27.61 4.42 -18.31
C LYS A 298 26.42 4.93 -19.12
N ARG A 299 25.22 4.31 -18.98
CA ARG A 299 23.98 4.74 -19.66
C ARG A 299 23.54 6.16 -19.24
N SER A 300 23.62 6.48 -17.95
CA SER A 300 23.27 7.82 -17.44
C SER A 300 24.21 8.91 -17.95
N ARG A 301 25.54 8.62 -18.00
CA ARG A 301 26.55 9.55 -18.56
C ARG A 301 26.34 9.78 -20.06
N ARG A 302 25.98 8.74 -20.83
CA ARG A 302 25.71 8.85 -22.27
C ARG A 302 24.44 9.67 -22.55
N ARG A 303 23.39 9.52 -21.73
CA ARG A 303 22.16 10.33 -21.82
C ARG A 303 22.39 11.81 -21.49
N LYS A 304 23.20 12.11 -20.46
CA LYS A 304 23.57 13.50 -20.12
C LYS A 304 24.38 14.15 -21.24
N ARG A 305 25.34 13.43 -21.88
CA ARG A 305 26.09 13.92 -23.01
C ARG A 305 25.23 14.20 -24.25
N LYS A 306 24.23 13.36 -24.55
CA LYS A 306 23.29 13.63 -25.65
C LYS A 306 22.45 14.89 -25.39
N LYS A 307 21.91 15.06 -24.18
CA LYS A 307 21.14 16.26 -23.82
C LYS A 307 21.96 17.56 -23.87
N SER A 308 23.23 17.51 -23.47
CA SER A 308 24.11 18.68 -23.54
C SER A 308 24.64 18.98 -24.98
N GLY A 309 24.58 18.02 -25.90
CA GLY A 309 24.91 18.19 -27.30
C GLY A 309 23.79 18.79 -28.16
N GLU A 310 22.52 18.48 -27.82
CA GLU A 310 21.35 19.05 -28.49
C GLU A 310 21.09 20.52 -28.15
N THR A 311 21.61 21.00 -27.00
CA THR A 311 21.50 22.43 -26.61
C THR A 311 22.54 23.33 -27.33
N LYS A 312 23.55 22.78 -28.04
CA LYS A 312 24.59 23.55 -28.73
C LYS A 312 24.33 23.73 -30.23
N THR A 313 23.21 23.23 -30.76
CA THR A 313 22.88 23.30 -32.18
C THR A 313 21.72 24.22 -32.50
N GLN A 314 21.30 25.07 -31.55
CA GLN A 314 20.24 26.07 -31.71
C GLN A 314 20.71 27.50 -31.28
N GLU A 315 21.95 27.86 -31.57
CA GLU A 315 22.43 29.26 -31.60
C GLU A 315 22.95 29.61 -32.98
#